data_644882f60a4338b4e8438d9191fdf467
#
_entry.id   644882f60a4338b4e8438d9191fdf467
#
_cell.length_a   1.000
_cell.length_b   1.000
_cell.length_c   1.000
_cell.angle_alpha   90.00
_cell.angle_beta   90.00
_cell.angle_gamma   90.00
#
_symmetry.space_group_name_H-M   'P 1'
#
loop_
_entity.id
_entity.type
_entity.pdbx_description
1 polymer ?
#
loop_
_entity_poly.entity_id
_entity_poly.type
_entity_poly.pdbx_seq_one_letter_code
_entity_poly.pdbx_strand_id
1 'polypeptide(L)'
;MPWNKDGGGGGQGPWGQGPWGSGPKRPQGGGPRGPGEPPSLDELLRRGQERLRGLIPQGGKSSWILPVLLFLAFALYNSVYQVQADERGVVLRLGKYVRTSEPGLHFALWPVERMEKPKVEAENQINFGTNDNEALMLAGDQNIIDIQFTVLWRISDPEEFLFNIEAQEQMVRAVAESAMREVVGRTSAEEIRTVGRQSAQDQVREITQKTLDSYDAGIIITAVNLEKADPPKQVIAAFEEVQRAEQNQAQAIN
;
A
#
# COMPACT_ATOMS: atom_id res chain seq x y z
N MET A 1 -54.00 -13.80 35.55
CA MET A 1 -54.71 -13.42 36.82
C MET A 1 -54.07 -12.17 37.37
N PRO A 2 -54.87 -11.18 37.69
CA PRO A 2 -54.45 -9.80 37.94
C PRO A 2 -54.30 -9.54 39.43
N TRP A 3 -53.49 -8.58 39.79
CA TRP A 3 -53.74 -7.79 41.02
C TRP A 3 -53.30 -6.38 40.82
N ASN A 4 -54.30 -5.57 40.60
CA ASN A 4 -54.34 -4.15 40.74
C ASN A 4 -54.51 -3.84 42.24
N LYS A 5 -53.84 -2.80 42.78
CA LYS A 5 -54.39 -2.09 43.91
C LYS A 5 -53.92 -0.64 43.92
N ASP A 6 -54.89 0.15 43.60
CA ASP A 6 -55.03 1.56 43.90
C ASP A 6 -55.00 1.85 45.41
N GLY A 7 -54.81 3.08 45.74
CA GLY A 7 -55.24 3.67 46.99
C GLY A 7 -54.11 4.45 47.68
N GLY A 8 -54.18 5.62 47.82
CA GLY A 8 -55.03 6.64 48.31
C GLY A 8 -54.10 7.69 48.90
N GLY A 9 -54.20 8.93 48.68
CA GLY A 9 -55.29 9.73 49.16
C GLY A 9 -54.97 10.27 50.51
N GLY A 10 -54.85 11.49 50.63
CA GLY A 10 -55.15 12.03 51.87
C GLY A 10 -54.19 13.05 52.46
N GLY A 11 -54.66 14.15 52.63
CA GLY A 11 -54.55 14.86 53.84
C GLY A 11 -54.04 16.31 53.71
N GLN A 12 -54.87 17.14 53.15
CA GLN A 12 -54.79 18.55 53.50
C GLN A 12 -55.30 18.75 54.94
N GLY A 13 -54.39 18.97 55.88
CA GLY A 13 -54.73 19.39 57.19
C GLY A 13 -55.02 20.90 57.19
N PRO A 14 -56.06 21.36 57.84
CA PRO A 14 -56.55 22.76 57.84
C PRO A 14 -55.88 23.70 58.88
N TRP A 15 -54.64 23.47 59.22
CA TRP A 15 -53.93 24.29 60.21
C TRP A 15 -52.58 24.71 59.77
N GLY A 16 -52.38 25.97 59.33
CA GLY A 16 -51.02 26.47 59.15
C GLY A 16 -50.79 27.62 58.17
N GLN A 17 -51.69 28.61 58.20
CA GLN A 17 -51.32 29.96 57.76
C GLN A 17 -51.15 30.85 58.97
N GLY A 18 -49.91 30.86 59.48
CA GLY A 18 -49.50 31.89 60.46
C GLY A 18 -48.95 33.12 59.71
N PRO A 19 -49.28 34.33 60.17
CA PRO A 19 -48.91 35.60 59.49
C PRO A 19 -47.46 36.07 59.73
N TRP A 20 -46.55 35.17 60.11
CA TRP A 20 -45.16 35.54 60.47
C TRP A 20 -44.23 34.57 59.78
N GLY A 21 -43.67 34.89 58.58
CA GLY A 21 -42.65 34.03 58.00
C GLY A 21 -42.21 34.36 56.60
N SER A 22 -42.06 35.61 56.23
CA SER A 22 -41.22 35.98 55.10
C SER A 22 -39.80 36.25 55.60
N GLY A 23 -39.04 35.16 55.83
CA GLY A 23 -37.61 35.26 56.04
C GLY A 23 -36.90 35.64 54.71
N PRO A 24 -35.90 36.53 54.77
CA PRO A 24 -35.17 36.94 53.58
C PRO A 24 -34.45 35.73 52.96
N LYS A 25 -34.62 35.55 51.63
CA LYS A 25 -33.86 34.61 50.86
C LYS A 25 -32.37 34.93 51.05
N ARG A 26 -31.64 34.05 51.74
CA ARG A 26 -30.18 34.09 51.78
C ARG A 26 -29.64 34.00 50.36
N PRO A 27 -28.77 34.90 49.92
CA PRO A 27 -27.99 34.69 48.73
C PRO A 27 -27.09 33.47 49.00
N GLN A 28 -27.18 32.50 48.17
CA GLN A 28 -26.31 31.34 48.17
C GLN A 28 -24.91 31.82 47.82
N GLY A 29 -24.16 32.17 48.86
CA GLY A 29 -22.78 32.60 48.75
C GLY A 29 -21.92 31.44 48.30
N GLY A 30 -21.31 31.60 47.17
CA GLY A 30 -20.19 30.78 46.76
C GLY A 30 -19.07 30.93 47.79
N GLY A 31 -18.82 29.86 48.57
CA GLY A 31 -17.65 29.79 49.44
C GLY A 31 -16.37 29.93 48.64
N PRO A 32 -15.31 30.55 49.18
CA PRO A 32 -14.01 30.57 48.53
C PRO A 32 -13.46 29.14 48.46
N ARG A 33 -13.30 28.61 47.23
CA ARG A 33 -12.60 27.36 47.00
C ARG A 33 -11.14 27.50 47.39
N GLY A 34 -10.67 26.57 48.22
CA GLY A 34 -9.26 26.46 48.59
C GLY A 34 -8.36 26.23 47.38
N PRO A 35 -7.09 26.63 47.48
CA PRO A 35 -6.12 26.41 46.40
C PRO A 35 -5.72 24.93 46.35
N GLY A 36 -6.22 24.18 45.36
CA GLY A 36 -5.72 22.83 45.19
C GLY A 36 -6.56 21.79 44.43
N GLU A 37 -7.80 22.11 44.00
CA GLU A 37 -8.51 21.12 43.15
C GLU A 37 -8.23 21.37 41.67
N PRO A 38 -7.82 20.33 40.91
CA PRO A 38 -7.66 20.45 39.45
C PRO A 38 -9.03 20.79 38.86
N PRO A 39 -9.07 21.68 37.86
CA PRO A 39 -10.32 22.06 37.20
C PRO A 39 -10.99 20.82 36.60
N SER A 40 -12.27 20.62 36.95
CA SER A 40 -13.06 19.51 36.40
C SER A 40 -13.13 19.63 34.87
N LEU A 41 -13.15 18.48 34.18
CA LEU A 41 -13.26 18.43 32.70
C LEU A 41 -14.43 19.27 32.17
N ASP A 42 -15.54 19.31 32.92
CA ASP A 42 -16.70 20.15 32.60
C ASP A 42 -16.39 21.65 32.66
N GLU A 43 -15.53 22.06 33.55
CA GLU A 43 -15.14 23.47 33.71
C GLU A 43 -14.14 23.89 32.61
N LEU A 44 -13.26 22.96 32.18
CA LEU A 44 -12.38 23.15 31.04
C LEU A 44 -13.15 23.20 29.73
N LEU A 45 -14.13 22.32 29.56
CA LEU A 45 -15.01 22.32 28.37
C LEU A 45 -15.85 23.62 28.34
N ARG A 46 -16.39 24.07 29.49
CA ARG A 46 -17.18 25.27 29.56
C ARG A 46 -16.35 26.54 29.31
N ARG A 47 -15.13 26.62 29.84
CA ARG A 47 -14.17 27.71 29.54
C ARG A 47 -13.71 27.69 28.10
N GLY A 48 -13.52 26.48 27.50
CA GLY A 48 -13.25 26.31 26.07
C GLY A 48 -14.42 26.81 25.22
N GLN A 49 -15.65 26.45 25.60
CA GLN A 49 -16.87 26.85 24.89
C GLN A 49 -17.16 28.35 25.02
N GLU A 50 -16.88 28.97 26.19
CA GLU A 50 -17.02 30.42 26.39
C GLU A 50 -15.97 31.23 25.61
N ARG A 51 -14.73 30.74 25.50
CA ARG A 51 -13.70 31.35 24.65
C ARG A 51 -14.02 31.22 23.18
N LEU A 52 -14.54 30.07 22.75
CA LEU A 52 -15.00 29.84 21.36
C LEU A 52 -16.23 30.71 21.02
N ARG A 53 -17.16 30.90 21.99
CA ARG A 53 -18.30 31.82 21.80
C ARG A 53 -17.89 33.29 21.70
N GLY A 54 -16.81 33.69 22.38
CA GLY A 54 -16.25 35.06 22.28
C GLY A 54 -15.53 35.31 20.94
N LEU A 55 -15.07 34.25 20.24
CA LEU A 55 -14.45 34.35 18.93
C LEU A 55 -15.46 34.30 17.77
N ILE A 56 -16.71 33.92 18.05
CA ILE A 56 -17.77 33.91 17.04
C ILE A 56 -18.48 35.27 17.10
N PRO A 57 -18.29 36.17 16.14
CA PRO A 57 -19.03 37.43 16.13
C PRO A 57 -20.52 37.12 15.98
N GLN A 58 -21.31 37.58 16.94
CA GLN A 58 -22.76 37.43 16.97
C GLN A 58 -23.40 38.37 15.94
N GLY A 59 -23.46 37.91 14.67
CA GLY A 59 -24.12 38.70 13.63
C GLY A 59 -23.88 38.21 12.24
N GLY A 60 -24.83 37.51 11.66
CA GLY A 60 -25.03 37.36 10.25
C GLY A 60 -23.92 36.58 9.46
N LYS A 61 -23.36 37.18 8.47
CA LYS A 61 -22.42 36.58 7.52
C LYS A 61 -21.04 36.17 8.11
N SER A 62 -20.70 36.65 9.31
CA SER A 62 -19.40 36.41 9.98
C SER A 62 -19.32 35.04 10.70
N SER A 63 -20.45 34.38 10.94
CA SER A 63 -20.47 33.05 11.60
C SER A 63 -19.80 31.93 10.76
N TRP A 64 -19.67 32.12 9.45
CA TRP A 64 -19.03 31.18 8.54
C TRP A 64 -17.50 31.31 8.48
N ILE A 65 -16.94 32.39 9.00
CA ILE A 65 -15.49 32.64 8.94
C ILE A 65 -14.75 31.62 9.79
N LEU A 66 -15.23 31.28 10.97
CA LEU A 66 -14.57 30.31 11.87
C LEU A 66 -14.50 28.90 11.29
N PRO A 67 -15.62 28.29 10.81
CA PRO A 67 -15.55 26.96 10.18
C PRO A 67 -14.72 26.96 8.89
N VAL A 68 -14.74 28.04 8.11
CA VAL A 68 -13.90 28.20 6.91
C VAL A 68 -12.42 28.26 7.29
N LEU A 69 -12.06 29.01 8.32
CA LEU A 69 -10.67 29.14 8.78
C LEU A 69 -10.17 27.83 9.37
N LEU A 70 -11.02 27.10 10.10
CA LEU A 70 -10.71 25.77 10.63
C LEU A 70 -10.55 24.74 9.52
N PHE A 71 -11.39 24.78 8.50
CA PHE A 71 -11.26 23.95 7.31
C PHE A 71 -9.96 24.27 6.54
N LEU A 72 -9.63 25.56 6.39
CA LEU A 72 -8.40 25.99 5.73
C LEU A 72 -7.15 25.53 6.50
N ALA A 73 -7.15 25.65 7.82
CA ALA A 73 -6.07 25.15 8.68
C ALA A 73 -5.92 23.63 8.58
N PHE A 74 -7.05 22.90 8.57
CA PHE A 74 -7.06 21.45 8.37
C PHE A 74 -6.57 21.06 6.97
N ALA A 75 -6.99 21.77 5.93
CA ALA A 75 -6.52 21.56 4.57
C ALA A 75 -5.03 21.82 4.44
N LEU A 76 -4.51 22.89 5.01
CA LEU A 76 -3.07 23.21 5.05
C LEU A 76 -2.27 22.13 5.79
N TYR A 77 -2.76 21.64 6.92
CA TYR A 77 -2.12 20.58 7.67
C TYR A 77 -2.00 19.28 6.85
N ASN A 78 -3.06 18.90 6.12
CA ASN A 78 -3.07 17.73 5.25
C ASN A 78 -2.36 17.94 3.91
N SER A 79 -1.96 19.16 3.56
CA SER A 79 -1.30 19.50 2.31
C SER A 79 0.21 19.28 2.34
N VAL A 80 0.80 19.14 3.52
CA VAL A 80 2.25 18.92 3.68
C VAL A 80 2.54 17.43 3.69
N TYR A 81 3.44 16.98 2.83
CA TYR A 81 3.87 15.59 2.78
C TYR A 81 5.39 15.45 2.62
N GLN A 82 5.90 14.35 3.09
CA GLN A 82 7.30 13.97 2.97
C GLN A 82 7.44 12.77 2.03
N VAL A 83 8.36 12.84 1.08
CA VAL A 83 8.78 11.74 0.20
C VAL A 83 10.11 11.22 0.73
N GLN A 84 10.20 9.92 0.95
CA GLN A 84 11.43 9.27 1.44
C GLN A 84 12.48 9.20 0.31
N ALA A 85 13.72 8.86 0.67
CA ALA A 85 14.82 8.80 -0.29
C ALA A 85 14.66 7.70 -1.34
N ASP A 86 13.97 6.62 -0.97
CA ASP A 86 13.66 5.47 -1.83
C ASP A 86 12.36 5.61 -2.62
N GLU A 87 11.61 6.69 -2.38
CA GLU A 87 10.31 6.96 -3.00
C GLU A 87 10.36 8.13 -3.98
N ARG A 88 9.45 8.15 -4.93
CA ARG A 88 9.10 9.35 -5.70
C ARG A 88 7.62 9.66 -5.55
N GLY A 89 7.31 10.93 -5.33
CA GLY A 89 5.94 11.37 -5.17
C GLY A 89 5.30 11.68 -6.53
N VAL A 90 4.29 10.92 -6.92
CA VAL A 90 3.49 11.20 -8.12
C VAL A 90 2.24 11.95 -7.69
N VAL A 91 2.12 13.20 -8.11
CA VAL A 91 1.00 14.09 -7.75
C VAL A 91 -0.06 14.06 -8.85
N LEU A 92 -1.26 13.64 -8.46
CA LEU A 92 -2.43 13.62 -9.31
C LEU A 92 -3.39 14.74 -8.90
N ARG A 93 -3.89 15.50 -9.88
CA ARG A 93 -4.97 16.47 -9.69
C ARG A 93 -6.23 15.96 -10.37
N LEU A 94 -7.25 15.63 -9.56
CA LEU A 94 -8.51 15.07 -10.06
C LEU A 94 -8.31 13.82 -10.95
N GLY A 95 -7.33 12.98 -10.62
CA GLY A 95 -7.01 11.76 -11.36
C GLY A 95 -6.08 11.95 -12.58
N LYS A 96 -5.65 13.19 -12.90
CA LYS A 96 -4.67 13.43 -13.95
C LYS A 96 -3.29 13.67 -13.35
N TYR A 97 -2.27 13.14 -13.96
CA TYR A 97 -0.88 13.43 -13.63
C TYR A 97 -0.54 14.91 -13.78
N VAL A 98 0.18 15.47 -12.84
CA VAL A 98 0.62 16.87 -12.84
C VAL A 98 2.13 17.00 -12.74
N ARG A 99 2.74 16.26 -11.82
CA ARG A 99 4.19 16.32 -11.60
C ARG A 99 4.68 15.13 -10.78
N THR A 100 5.95 14.79 -10.97
CA THR A 100 6.72 13.91 -10.08
C THR A 100 7.53 14.75 -9.12
N SER A 101 7.52 14.40 -7.83
CA SER A 101 8.26 15.07 -6.77
C SER A 101 9.44 14.21 -6.33
N GLU A 102 10.61 14.82 -6.22
CA GLU A 102 11.82 14.18 -5.69
C GLU A 102 11.74 13.96 -4.18
N PRO A 103 12.66 13.17 -3.58
CA PRO A 103 12.74 13.03 -2.12
C PRO A 103 12.83 14.38 -1.42
N GLY A 104 12.05 14.55 -0.34
CA GLY A 104 12.02 15.80 0.44
C GLY A 104 10.62 16.16 0.93
N LEU A 105 10.52 17.40 1.41
CA LEU A 105 9.26 17.97 1.89
C LEU A 105 8.56 18.72 0.76
N HIS A 106 7.33 18.35 0.47
CA HIS A 106 6.53 18.93 -0.61
C HIS A 106 5.14 19.34 -0.14
N PHE A 107 4.47 20.09 -0.99
CA PHE A 107 3.12 20.60 -0.75
C PHE A 107 2.18 20.14 -1.88
N ALA A 108 1.06 19.50 -1.49
CA ALA A 108 -0.02 19.15 -2.40
C ALA A 108 -1.34 19.75 -1.91
N LEU A 109 -2.11 20.31 -2.81
CA LEU A 109 -3.35 21.06 -2.47
C LEU A 109 -4.48 20.07 -2.13
N TRP A 110 -4.52 19.61 -0.87
CA TRP A 110 -5.64 18.80 -0.42
C TRP A 110 -6.96 19.63 -0.41
N PRO A 111 -8.12 19.12 -0.86
CA PRO A 111 -8.43 17.75 -1.30
C PRO A 111 -8.34 17.53 -2.82
N VAL A 112 -7.86 18.50 -3.60
CA VAL A 112 -7.85 18.48 -5.07
C VAL A 112 -6.72 17.61 -5.63
N GLU A 113 -5.59 17.61 -4.94
CA GLU A 113 -4.43 16.80 -5.31
C GLU A 113 -4.35 15.55 -4.43
N ARG A 114 -4.13 14.41 -5.07
CA ARG A 114 -3.72 13.15 -4.45
C ARG A 114 -2.29 12.86 -4.78
N MET A 115 -1.64 12.10 -3.93
CA MET A 115 -0.26 11.71 -4.13
C MET A 115 -0.09 10.22 -3.90
N GLU A 116 0.63 9.59 -4.81
CA GLU A 116 1.09 8.22 -4.68
C GLU A 116 2.61 8.21 -4.55
N LYS A 117 3.15 7.27 -3.77
CA LYS A 117 4.57 7.19 -3.43
C LYS A 117 5.12 5.79 -3.80
N PRO A 118 5.30 5.50 -5.09
CA PRO A 118 5.95 4.25 -5.46
C PRO A 118 7.41 4.27 -5.03
N LYS A 119 7.90 3.11 -4.56
CA LYS A 119 9.30 2.91 -4.17
C LYS A 119 10.12 2.61 -5.40
N VAL A 120 10.83 3.61 -5.91
CA VAL A 120 11.61 3.50 -7.16
C VAL A 120 12.98 2.86 -6.96
N GLU A 121 13.59 3.03 -5.78
CA GLU A 121 14.89 2.43 -5.49
C GLU A 121 14.78 1.00 -4.92
N ALA A 122 13.57 0.57 -4.54
CA ALA A 122 13.35 -0.77 -4.06
C ALA A 122 13.45 -1.79 -5.21
N GLU A 123 14.26 -2.81 -5.02
CA GLU A 123 14.33 -3.94 -5.93
C GLU A 123 13.21 -4.92 -5.61
N ASN A 124 12.36 -5.18 -6.59
CA ASN A 124 11.28 -6.15 -6.51
C ASN A 124 11.73 -7.47 -7.11
N GLN A 125 11.22 -8.59 -6.56
CA GLN A 125 11.59 -9.93 -6.96
C GLN A 125 10.34 -10.73 -7.33
N ILE A 126 10.41 -11.43 -8.47
CA ILE A 126 9.38 -12.38 -8.89
C ILE A 126 10.04 -13.74 -9.11
N ASN A 127 9.54 -14.76 -8.42
CA ASN A 127 10.01 -16.13 -8.54
C ASN A 127 9.12 -16.92 -9.50
N PHE A 128 9.74 -17.72 -10.34
CA PHE A 128 9.10 -18.56 -11.35
C PHE A 128 9.46 -20.03 -11.12
N GLY A 129 8.57 -20.93 -11.56
CA GLY A 129 8.79 -22.36 -11.44
C GLY A 129 8.59 -22.91 -10.03
N THR A 130 7.90 -22.16 -9.14
CA THR A 130 7.55 -22.64 -7.80
C THR A 130 6.48 -23.75 -7.90
N ASN A 131 5.65 -23.72 -8.92
CA ASN A 131 4.63 -24.73 -9.20
C ASN A 131 5.12 -25.67 -10.32
N ASP A 132 4.97 -26.98 -10.15
CA ASP A 132 5.43 -28.01 -11.08
C ASP A 132 4.94 -27.79 -12.53
N ASN A 133 3.76 -27.19 -12.74
CA ASN A 133 3.21 -26.93 -14.07
C ASN A 133 3.84 -25.72 -14.77
N GLU A 134 4.32 -24.73 -14.02
CA GLU A 134 4.97 -23.51 -14.55
C GLU A 134 6.47 -23.74 -14.81
N ALA A 135 7.05 -24.69 -14.10
CA ALA A 135 8.48 -24.99 -14.18
C ALA A 135 8.87 -25.76 -15.44
N LEU A 136 7.94 -26.53 -16.02
CA LEU A 136 8.24 -27.40 -17.15
C LEU A 136 8.23 -26.65 -18.48
N MET A 137 9.36 -26.65 -19.18
CA MET A 137 9.53 -26.02 -20.50
C MET A 137 10.15 -27.00 -21.49
N LEU A 138 9.80 -26.86 -22.76
CA LEU A 138 10.37 -27.65 -23.86
C LEU A 138 11.58 -26.93 -24.42
N ALA A 139 12.74 -27.55 -24.38
CA ALA A 139 13.98 -27.04 -24.95
C ALA A 139 14.05 -27.26 -26.47
N GLY A 140 14.98 -26.57 -27.15
CA GLY A 140 15.14 -26.62 -28.57
C GLY A 140 15.53 -28.01 -29.14
N ASP A 141 16.11 -28.84 -28.29
CA ASP A 141 16.46 -30.25 -28.59
C ASP A 141 15.31 -31.24 -28.28
N GLN A 142 14.09 -30.74 -28.06
CA GLN A 142 12.88 -31.50 -27.74
C GLN A 142 12.89 -32.18 -26.35
N ASN A 143 13.85 -31.84 -25.50
CA ASN A 143 13.87 -32.29 -24.13
C ASN A 143 12.98 -31.39 -23.23
N ILE A 144 12.30 -32.01 -22.28
CA ILE A 144 11.57 -31.27 -21.23
C ILE A 144 12.52 -30.97 -20.08
N ILE A 145 12.60 -29.72 -19.68
CA ILE A 145 13.41 -29.28 -18.53
C ILE A 145 12.56 -28.57 -17.50
N ASP A 146 12.92 -28.77 -16.23
CA ASP A 146 12.34 -28.11 -15.06
C ASP A 146 13.21 -26.88 -14.76
N ILE A 147 12.63 -25.69 -15.01
CA ILE A 147 13.32 -24.42 -14.88
C ILE A 147 12.73 -23.61 -13.74
N GLN A 148 13.62 -23.17 -12.84
CA GLN A 148 13.30 -22.20 -11.81
C GLN A 148 14.20 -20.98 -12.00
N PHE A 149 13.60 -19.82 -12.04
CA PHE A 149 14.34 -18.57 -12.20
C PHE A 149 13.68 -17.43 -11.45
N THR A 150 14.46 -16.41 -11.18
CA THR A 150 14.05 -15.21 -10.47
C THR A 150 14.33 -13.99 -11.32
N VAL A 151 13.36 -13.10 -11.40
CA VAL A 151 13.49 -11.80 -12.07
C VAL A 151 13.53 -10.71 -11.02
N LEU A 152 14.59 -9.90 -11.06
CA LEU A 152 14.77 -8.71 -10.26
C LEU A 152 14.46 -7.49 -11.11
N TRP A 153 13.60 -6.61 -10.61
CA TRP A 153 13.19 -5.43 -11.33
C TRP A 153 12.93 -4.25 -10.39
N ARG A 154 13.01 -3.06 -10.94
CA ARG A 154 12.69 -1.81 -10.22
C ARG A 154 11.93 -0.86 -11.12
N ILE A 155 11.33 0.15 -10.52
CA ILE A 155 10.61 1.20 -11.22
C ILE A 155 11.63 2.21 -11.76
N SER A 156 11.66 2.45 -13.08
CA SER A 156 12.47 3.47 -13.73
C SER A 156 11.71 4.79 -13.85
N ASP A 157 10.48 4.73 -14.33
CA ASP A 157 9.60 5.89 -14.42
C ASP A 157 8.28 5.63 -13.65
N PRO A 158 8.05 6.35 -12.54
CA PRO A 158 6.88 6.17 -11.73
C PRO A 158 5.57 6.64 -12.40
N GLU A 159 5.64 7.56 -13.38
CA GLU A 159 4.49 8.00 -14.14
C GLU A 159 4.00 6.89 -15.06
N GLU A 160 4.88 6.37 -15.91
CA GLU A 160 4.57 5.27 -16.83
C GLU A 160 4.09 4.03 -16.06
N PHE A 161 4.78 3.69 -14.97
CA PHE A 161 4.45 2.56 -14.11
C PHE A 161 3.03 2.61 -13.56
N LEU A 162 2.55 3.80 -13.13
CA LEU A 162 1.24 3.94 -12.50
C LEU A 162 0.09 4.08 -13.50
N PHE A 163 0.35 4.60 -14.70
CA PHE A 163 -0.73 4.98 -15.62
C PHE A 163 -0.85 4.12 -16.87
N ASN A 164 0.25 3.49 -17.32
CA ASN A 164 0.22 2.73 -18.57
C ASN A 164 -0.22 1.28 -18.36
N ILE A 165 -0.05 0.73 -17.14
CA ILE A 165 -0.33 -0.68 -16.85
C ILE A 165 -1.14 -0.82 -15.57
N GLU A 166 -2.26 -1.53 -15.64
CA GLU A 166 -3.14 -1.75 -14.49
C GLU A 166 -2.59 -2.80 -13.50
N ALA A 167 -1.96 -3.87 -14.02
CA ALA A 167 -1.45 -4.99 -13.22
C ALA A 167 0.04 -5.22 -13.51
N GLN A 168 0.88 -4.35 -12.98
CA GLN A 168 2.31 -4.26 -13.30
C GLN A 168 3.06 -5.56 -13.03
N GLU A 169 2.90 -6.15 -11.85
CA GLU A 169 3.58 -7.39 -11.48
C GLU A 169 3.17 -8.57 -12.36
N GLN A 170 1.89 -8.65 -12.72
CA GLN A 170 1.37 -9.68 -13.62
C GLN A 170 1.90 -9.51 -15.05
N MET A 171 2.06 -8.25 -15.49
CA MET A 171 2.67 -7.95 -16.79
C MET A 171 4.13 -8.41 -16.81
N VAL A 172 4.93 -8.04 -15.81
CA VAL A 172 6.34 -8.48 -15.72
C VAL A 172 6.41 -10.00 -15.70
N ARG A 173 5.53 -10.67 -14.93
CA ARG A 173 5.44 -12.13 -14.86
C ARG A 173 5.17 -12.74 -16.25
N ALA A 174 4.15 -12.29 -16.94
CA ALA A 174 3.76 -12.83 -18.24
C ALA A 174 4.85 -12.63 -19.31
N VAL A 175 5.46 -11.44 -19.34
CA VAL A 175 6.52 -11.10 -20.29
C VAL A 175 7.79 -11.89 -20.01
N ALA A 176 8.22 -11.99 -18.76
CA ALA A 176 9.42 -12.73 -18.38
C ALA A 176 9.28 -14.24 -18.62
N GLU A 177 8.10 -14.81 -18.31
CA GLU A 177 7.81 -16.21 -18.61
C GLU A 177 7.84 -16.50 -20.11
N SER A 178 7.24 -15.60 -20.92
CA SER A 178 7.25 -15.72 -22.38
C SER A 178 8.66 -15.61 -22.95
N ALA A 179 9.46 -14.67 -22.45
CA ALA A 179 10.85 -14.51 -22.86
C ALA A 179 11.70 -15.72 -22.49
N MET A 180 11.53 -16.28 -21.28
CA MET A 180 12.23 -17.50 -20.87
C MET A 180 11.85 -18.67 -21.77
N ARG A 181 10.56 -18.85 -22.06
CA ARG A 181 10.09 -19.92 -22.94
C ARG A 181 10.62 -19.77 -24.37
N GLU A 182 10.76 -18.55 -24.87
CA GLU A 182 11.36 -18.27 -26.17
C GLU A 182 12.84 -18.66 -26.22
N VAL A 183 13.64 -18.27 -25.23
CA VAL A 183 15.07 -18.57 -25.15
C VAL A 183 15.28 -20.06 -24.96
N VAL A 184 14.56 -20.71 -24.09
CA VAL A 184 14.62 -22.15 -23.84
C VAL A 184 14.25 -22.94 -25.09
N GLY A 185 13.21 -22.53 -25.80
CA GLY A 185 12.78 -23.20 -27.04
C GLY A 185 13.78 -23.12 -28.21
N ARG A 186 14.76 -22.22 -28.12
CA ARG A 186 15.83 -22.07 -29.12
C ARG A 186 17.15 -22.70 -28.70
N THR A 187 17.33 -23.04 -27.43
CA THR A 187 18.57 -23.50 -26.83
C THR A 187 18.44 -24.96 -26.40
N SER A 188 19.50 -25.75 -26.51
CA SER A 188 19.48 -27.14 -26.02
C SER A 188 19.45 -27.19 -24.48
N ALA A 189 18.84 -28.22 -23.92
CA ALA A 189 18.77 -28.44 -22.49
C ALA A 189 20.16 -28.48 -21.83
N GLU A 190 21.12 -29.10 -22.48
CA GLU A 190 22.49 -29.21 -21.97
C GLU A 190 23.21 -27.87 -21.98
N GLU A 191 23.03 -27.05 -23.00
CA GLU A 191 23.62 -25.70 -23.09
C GLU A 191 23.09 -24.79 -21.96
N ILE A 192 21.78 -24.80 -21.69
CA ILE A 192 21.17 -24.03 -20.61
C ILE A 192 21.73 -24.45 -19.23
N ARG A 193 22.00 -25.74 -19.06
CA ARG A 193 22.54 -26.28 -17.80
C ARG A 193 24.01 -25.93 -17.56
N THR A 194 24.78 -25.69 -18.64
CA THR A 194 26.24 -25.56 -18.59
C THR A 194 26.72 -24.17 -19.03
N VAL A 195 27.37 -24.07 -20.14
CA VAL A 195 28.06 -22.87 -20.63
C VAL A 195 27.11 -21.77 -21.13
N GLY A 196 25.93 -22.12 -21.59
CA GLY A 196 24.94 -21.19 -22.11
C GLY A 196 24.07 -20.50 -21.04
N ARG A 197 24.20 -20.90 -19.78
CA ARG A 197 23.36 -20.38 -18.67
C ARG A 197 23.37 -18.86 -18.57
N GLN A 198 24.56 -18.25 -18.57
CA GLN A 198 24.69 -16.80 -18.49
C GLN A 198 24.13 -16.12 -19.75
N SER A 199 24.42 -16.68 -20.93
CA SER A 199 23.87 -16.16 -22.20
C SER A 199 22.34 -16.21 -22.22
N ALA A 200 21.73 -17.28 -21.71
CA ALA A 200 20.29 -17.41 -21.60
C ALA A 200 19.69 -16.35 -20.68
N GLN A 201 20.29 -16.12 -19.50
CA GLN A 201 19.88 -15.07 -18.57
C GLN A 201 19.90 -13.68 -19.21
N ASP A 202 21.00 -13.36 -19.91
CA ASP A 202 21.17 -12.06 -20.58
C ASP A 202 20.15 -11.87 -21.72
N GLN A 203 19.91 -12.92 -22.53
CA GLN A 203 18.90 -12.89 -23.58
C GLN A 203 17.47 -12.70 -23.02
N VAL A 204 17.12 -13.44 -21.97
CA VAL A 204 15.81 -13.28 -21.31
C VAL A 204 15.64 -11.88 -20.77
N ARG A 205 16.69 -11.34 -20.12
CA ARG A 205 16.67 -9.95 -19.63
C ARG A 205 16.45 -8.96 -20.78
N GLU A 206 17.17 -9.11 -21.89
CA GLU A 206 17.07 -8.22 -23.05
C GLU A 206 15.68 -8.28 -23.70
N ILE A 207 15.15 -9.48 -23.94
CA ILE A 207 13.81 -9.68 -24.54
C ILE A 207 12.74 -9.10 -23.63
N THR A 208 12.83 -9.39 -22.32
CA THR A 208 11.88 -8.89 -21.32
C THR A 208 11.91 -7.36 -21.27
N GLN A 209 13.10 -6.75 -21.19
CA GLN A 209 13.25 -5.29 -21.16
C GLN A 209 12.67 -4.66 -22.43
N LYS A 210 13.07 -5.15 -23.62
CA LYS A 210 12.58 -4.64 -24.90
C LYS A 210 11.06 -4.72 -25.04
N THR A 211 10.46 -5.78 -24.51
CA THR A 211 9.01 -5.94 -24.53
C THR A 211 8.34 -4.96 -23.58
N LEU A 212 8.84 -4.80 -22.35
CA LEU A 212 8.32 -3.83 -21.39
C LEU A 212 8.48 -2.39 -21.87
N ASP A 213 9.59 -2.06 -22.52
CA ASP A 213 9.82 -0.75 -23.13
C ASP A 213 8.81 -0.46 -24.25
N SER A 214 8.42 -1.48 -25.04
CA SER A 214 7.41 -1.31 -26.09
C SER A 214 6.00 -1.00 -25.57
N TYR A 215 5.76 -1.25 -24.29
CA TYR A 215 4.51 -0.92 -23.58
C TYR A 215 4.62 0.34 -22.73
N ASP A 216 5.76 1.02 -22.77
CA ASP A 216 6.06 2.18 -21.91
C ASP A 216 5.74 1.83 -20.44
N ALA A 217 6.27 0.69 -19.96
CA ALA A 217 5.93 0.12 -18.66
C ALA A 217 6.56 0.88 -17.48
N GLY A 218 7.56 1.71 -17.73
CA GLY A 218 8.33 2.42 -16.68
C GLY A 218 9.08 1.48 -15.74
N ILE A 219 9.47 0.29 -16.21
CA ILE A 219 10.12 -0.77 -15.44
C ILE A 219 11.48 -1.10 -16.05
N ILE A 220 12.49 -1.28 -15.20
CA ILE A 220 13.79 -1.78 -15.61
C ILE A 220 14.06 -3.15 -14.99
N ILE A 221 14.48 -4.11 -15.80
CA ILE A 221 14.90 -5.42 -15.33
C ILE A 221 16.37 -5.35 -14.94
N THR A 222 16.64 -5.51 -13.65
CA THR A 222 18.00 -5.46 -13.09
C THR A 222 18.75 -6.73 -13.40
N ALA A 223 18.16 -7.89 -13.13
CA ALA A 223 18.76 -9.18 -13.39
C ALA A 223 17.71 -10.27 -13.60
N VAL A 224 18.10 -11.29 -14.32
CA VAL A 224 17.40 -12.57 -14.41
C VAL A 224 18.36 -13.65 -13.92
N ASN A 225 18.00 -14.33 -12.86
CA ASN A 225 18.81 -15.38 -12.25
C ASN A 225 18.16 -16.74 -12.48
N LEU A 226 18.82 -17.60 -13.22
CA LEU A 226 18.40 -18.98 -13.40
C LEU A 226 18.86 -19.78 -12.17
N GLU A 227 17.92 -20.29 -11.35
CA GLU A 227 18.24 -21.02 -10.14
C GLU A 227 18.44 -22.50 -10.43
N LYS A 228 17.51 -23.07 -11.19
CA LYS A 228 17.51 -24.48 -11.53
C LYS A 228 17.18 -24.68 -13.01
N ALA A 229 17.87 -25.63 -13.65
CA ALA A 229 17.57 -26.09 -15.00
C ALA A 229 17.95 -27.58 -15.10
N ASP A 230 17.06 -28.45 -14.70
CA ASP A 230 17.29 -29.89 -14.61
C ASP A 230 16.21 -30.67 -15.37
N PRO A 231 16.49 -31.91 -15.79
CA PRO A 231 15.45 -32.79 -16.29
C PRO A 231 14.40 -33.06 -15.19
N PRO A 232 13.11 -33.25 -15.54
CA PRO A 232 12.07 -33.62 -14.61
C PRO A 232 12.46 -34.88 -13.83
N LYS A 233 12.16 -34.91 -12.52
CA LYS A 233 12.52 -36.02 -11.61
C LYS A 233 12.14 -37.40 -12.13
N GLN A 234 11.06 -37.48 -12.92
CA GLN A 234 10.53 -38.74 -13.48
C GLN A 234 11.43 -39.36 -14.58
N VAL A 235 12.27 -38.56 -15.23
CA VAL A 235 13.08 -38.98 -16.37
C VAL A 235 14.58 -38.92 -16.09
N ILE A 236 15.01 -38.51 -14.89
CA ILE A 236 16.44 -38.38 -14.54
C ILE A 236 17.21 -39.66 -14.82
N ALA A 237 16.69 -40.83 -14.40
CA ALA A 237 17.38 -42.12 -14.58
C ALA A 237 17.57 -42.47 -16.05
N ALA A 238 16.57 -42.24 -16.90
CA ALA A 238 16.66 -42.48 -18.32
C ALA A 238 17.64 -41.50 -19.00
N PHE A 239 17.65 -40.25 -18.59
CA PHE A 239 18.56 -39.24 -19.12
C PHE A 239 20.03 -39.56 -18.79
N GLU A 240 20.32 -40.00 -17.56
CA GLU A 240 21.67 -40.45 -17.17
C GLU A 240 22.14 -41.68 -17.95
N GLU A 241 21.23 -42.58 -18.32
CA GLU A 241 21.55 -43.76 -19.10
C GLU A 241 21.94 -43.39 -20.54
N VAL A 242 21.22 -42.47 -21.18
CA VAL A 242 21.54 -41.92 -22.48
C VAL A 242 22.90 -41.23 -22.48
N GLN A 243 23.17 -40.37 -21.49
CA GLN A 243 24.48 -39.69 -21.38
C GLN A 243 25.63 -40.67 -21.19
N ARG A 244 25.45 -41.73 -20.42
CA ARG A 244 26.46 -42.78 -20.28
C ARG A 244 26.71 -43.53 -21.61
N ALA A 245 25.64 -43.79 -22.36
CA ALA A 245 25.77 -44.44 -23.68
C ALA A 245 26.53 -43.56 -24.68
N GLU A 246 26.25 -42.26 -24.74
CA GLU A 246 26.97 -41.30 -25.58
C GLU A 246 28.44 -41.17 -25.21
N GLN A 247 28.76 -41.09 -23.89
CA GLN A 247 30.15 -41.06 -23.42
C GLN A 247 30.91 -42.34 -23.80
N ASN A 248 30.29 -43.51 -23.65
CA ASN A 248 30.88 -44.78 -24.03
C ASN A 248 31.12 -44.85 -25.56
N GLN A 249 30.20 -44.34 -26.37
CA GLN A 249 30.35 -44.25 -27.81
C GLN A 249 31.52 -43.32 -28.20
N ALA A 250 31.62 -42.14 -27.56
CA ALA A 250 32.71 -41.20 -27.80
C ALA A 250 34.09 -41.79 -27.43
N GLN A 251 34.15 -42.59 -26.33
CA GLN A 251 35.37 -43.30 -25.90
C GLN A 251 35.74 -44.45 -26.88
N ALA A 252 34.77 -45.09 -27.54
CA ALA A 252 35.03 -46.19 -28.47
C ALA A 252 35.50 -45.71 -29.86
N ILE A 253 35.28 -44.44 -30.19
CA ILE A 253 35.67 -43.82 -31.47
C ILE A 253 37.07 -43.20 -31.41
N ASN A 254 37.59 -42.87 -30.21
CA ASN A 254 38.95 -42.37 -29.98
C ASN A 254 39.94 -43.49 -29.70
#